data_887ce87050f73a984e745fa38478f42a
#
_entry.id   887ce87050f73a984e745fa38478f42a
#
_cell.length_a   1.000
_cell.length_b   1.000
_cell.length_c   1.000
_cell.angle_alpha   90.00
_cell.angle_beta   90.00
_cell.angle_gamma   90.00
#
_symmetry.space_group_name_H-M   'P 1'
#
loop_
_entity.id
_entity.type
_entity.pdbx_description
1 polymer ?
#
loop_
_entity_poly.entity_id
_entity_poly.type
_entity_poly.pdbx_seq_one_letter_code
_entity_poly.pdbx_strand_id
1 'polypeptide(L)'
;MTVHDAASGGPDTSAADERRRHIVATLVDAFAGLMEADPAAFRTKFRKMAADPFAFYRGSACLFYADVARSSDPWADQRTRRVWIQGDLHAQNFGTYLNSAGVLVFDVNDFDEAYLGHFTWDLQRFAASLALLGWSKALSDTDIDTLVGTYLRAYLDQVHQFLDADDDSDFSLRLGTAHGAVHQVLLATRLRTRVGLLDRITETEGYDRIFRDGPGVRRLAAEERAAVCAAFERYLDTIPQGKRFRSVAYRVKDVIGRSGFGIGSAGLPAYSVLIEGYNQALDNDLVLSMKQGNVAAPSRVVTDPDLARYFRHHG
;
A
#
# COMPACT_ATOMS: atom_id res chain seq x y z
N MET A 1 -18.19 56.11 28.45
CA MET A 1 -18.26 54.65 28.75
C MET A 1 -18.65 53.99 27.43
N THR A 2 -17.66 53.71 26.62
CA THR A 2 -17.81 53.18 25.25
C THR A 2 -17.58 51.67 25.33
N VAL A 3 -18.61 50.93 25.01
CA VAL A 3 -18.62 49.46 24.97
C VAL A 3 -17.90 49.04 23.69
N HIS A 4 -16.78 48.36 23.82
CA HIS A 4 -16.11 47.70 22.69
C HIS A 4 -16.91 46.43 22.33
N ASP A 5 -17.52 46.45 21.16
CA ASP A 5 -18.08 45.30 20.48
C ASP A 5 -16.91 44.38 20.05
N ALA A 6 -16.77 43.26 20.71
CA ALA A 6 -15.90 42.19 20.29
C ALA A 6 -16.63 41.42 19.18
N ALA A 7 -16.24 41.67 17.93
CA ALA A 7 -16.67 40.89 16.78
C ALA A 7 -16.20 39.45 16.93
N SER A 8 -17.11 38.55 17.28
CA SER A 8 -16.93 37.12 17.19
C SER A 8 -16.91 36.71 15.71
N GLY A 9 -15.72 36.64 15.11
CA GLY A 9 -15.53 36.04 13.78
C GLY A 9 -15.88 34.58 13.85
N GLY A 10 -17.07 34.19 13.39
CA GLY A 10 -17.41 32.82 13.10
C GLY A 10 -16.47 32.25 12.01
N PRO A 11 -16.29 30.92 11.91
CA PRO A 11 -15.43 30.33 10.90
C PRO A 11 -15.86 30.83 9.51
N ASP A 12 -14.88 31.22 8.69
CA ASP A 12 -15.12 31.69 7.31
C ASP A 12 -15.81 30.57 6.50
N THR A 13 -17.12 30.67 6.39
CA THR A 13 -17.98 29.68 5.70
C THR A 13 -17.57 29.52 4.24
N SER A 14 -16.97 30.54 3.63
CA SER A 14 -16.46 30.51 2.25
C SER A 14 -15.28 29.56 2.09
N ALA A 15 -14.30 29.62 2.99
CA ALA A 15 -13.12 28.74 2.93
C ALA A 15 -13.47 27.27 3.21
N ALA A 16 -14.39 27.02 4.14
CA ALA A 16 -14.87 25.68 4.44
C ALA A 16 -15.66 25.08 3.25
N ASP A 17 -16.47 25.87 2.56
CA ASP A 17 -17.21 25.44 1.38
C ASP A 17 -16.30 25.21 0.17
N GLU A 18 -15.26 26.01 0.00
CA GLU A 18 -14.23 25.79 -1.02
C GLU A 18 -13.47 24.48 -0.76
N ARG A 19 -13.05 24.25 0.48
CA ARG A 19 -12.37 23.01 0.88
C ARG A 19 -13.25 21.78 0.63
N ARG A 20 -14.53 21.84 0.99
CA ARG A 20 -15.50 20.76 0.74
C ARG A 20 -15.63 20.46 -0.74
N ARG A 21 -15.77 21.49 -1.57
CA ARG A 21 -15.85 21.33 -3.03
C ARG A 21 -14.58 20.71 -3.60
N HIS A 22 -13.41 21.16 -3.14
CA HIS A 22 -12.13 20.56 -3.56
C HIS A 22 -12.03 19.08 -3.20
N ILE A 23 -12.37 18.70 -1.97
CA ILE A 23 -12.37 17.30 -1.53
C ILE A 23 -13.29 16.46 -2.42
N VAL A 24 -14.54 16.87 -2.60
CA VAL A 24 -15.52 16.13 -3.40
C VAL A 24 -15.08 16.02 -4.85
N ALA A 25 -14.64 17.12 -5.47
CA ALA A 25 -14.18 17.10 -6.85
C ALA A 25 -12.99 16.17 -7.06
N THR A 26 -12.00 16.20 -6.17
CA THR A 26 -10.81 15.33 -6.25
C THR A 26 -11.18 13.84 -6.11
N LEU A 27 -12.05 13.51 -5.16
CA LEU A 27 -12.47 12.12 -4.96
C LEU A 27 -13.33 11.60 -6.13
N VAL A 28 -14.22 12.45 -6.67
CA VAL A 28 -15.03 12.09 -7.84
C VAL A 28 -14.15 11.88 -9.06
N ASP A 29 -13.24 12.81 -9.34
CA ASP A 29 -12.29 12.69 -10.47
C ASP A 29 -11.45 11.40 -10.36
N ALA A 30 -10.94 11.10 -9.15
CA ALA A 30 -10.10 9.94 -8.95
C ALA A 30 -10.85 8.60 -9.05
N PHE A 31 -12.14 8.55 -8.69
CA PHE A 31 -12.86 7.30 -8.49
C PHE A 31 -14.10 7.11 -9.37
N ALA A 32 -14.48 8.06 -10.25
CA ALA A 32 -15.72 7.99 -11.03
C ALA A 32 -15.90 6.63 -11.73
N GLY A 33 -14.93 6.20 -12.52
CA GLY A 33 -15.01 4.92 -13.25
C GLY A 33 -15.10 3.70 -12.34
N LEU A 34 -14.41 3.72 -11.19
CA LEU A 34 -14.48 2.63 -10.22
C LEU A 34 -15.81 2.63 -9.46
N MET A 35 -16.37 3.79 -9.17
CA MET A 35 -17.70 3.93 -8.56
C MET A 35 -18.80 3.42 -9.45
N GLU A 36 -18.67 3.63 -10.77
CA GLU A 36 -19.60 3.07 -11.78
C GLU A 36 -19.46 1.56 -11.89
N ALA A 37 -18.23 1.05 -11.87
CA ALA A 37 -17.95 -0.39 -12.00
C ALA A 37 -18.43 -1.20 -10.78
N ASP A 38 -18.21 -0.70 -9.56
CA ASP A 38 -18.66 -1.36 -8.32
C ASP A 38 -19.19 -0.34 -7.28
N PRO A 39 -20.43 0.11 -7.44
CA PRO A 39 -21.06 1.06 -6.50
C PRO A 39 -21.18 0.53 -5.07
N ALA A 40 -21.26 -0.80 -4.89
CA ALA A 40 -21.41 -1.42 -3.57
C ALA A 40 -20.08 -1.37 -2.77
N ALA A 41 -18.96 -1.68 -3.42
CA ALA A 41 -17.64 -1.55 -2.83
C ALA A 41 -17.36 -0.10 -2.41
N PHE A 42 -17.71 0.87 -3.27
CA PHE A 42 -17.50 2.29 -2.97
C PHE A 42 -18.40 2.82 -1.87
N ARG A 43 -19.65 2.39 -1.75
CA ARG A 43 -20.48 2.71 -0.56
C ARG A 43 -19.82 2.19 0.72
N THR A 44 -19.23 1.01 0.66
CA THR A 44 -18.52 0.42 1.81
C THR A 44 -17.23 1.19 2.11
N LYS A 45 -16.46 1.56 1.08
CA LYS A 45 -15.25 2.40 1.22
C LYS A 45 -15.59 3.73 1.89
N PHE A 46 -16.52 4.48 1.36
CA PHE A 46 -16.87 5.79 1.91
C PHE A 46 -17.46 5.72 3.32
N ARG A 47 -18.22 4.66 3.63
CA ARG A 47 -18.70 4.44 5.01
C ARG A 47 -17.52 4.23 5.99
N LYS A 48 -16.52 3.43 5.60
CA LYS A 48 -15.31 3.24 6.42
C LYS A 48 -14.53 4.53 6.56
N MET A 49 -14.35 5.29 5.47
CA MET A 49 -13.65 6.57 5.48
C MET A 49 -14.36 7.62 6.35
N ALA A 50 -15.70 7.66 6.33
CA ALA A 50 -16.48 8.58 7.15
C ALA A 50 -16.45 8.24 8.65
N ALA A 51 -16.17 6.98 8.99
CA ALA A 51 -16.17 6.51 10.38
C ALA A 51 -14.83 6.70 11.11
N ASP A 52 -13.73 6.83 10.37
CA ASP A 52 -12.38 6.88 10.94
C ASP A 52 -11.45 7.80 10.12
N PRO A 53 -10.85 8.84 10.74
CA PRO A 53 -9.95 9.76 10.06
C PRO A 53 -8.72 9.07 9.44
N PHE A 54 -8.17 8.04 10.08
CA PHE A 54 -7.06 7.28 9.53
C PHE A 54 -7.48 6.47 8.30
N ALA A 55 -8.69 5.88 8.33
CA ALA A 55 -9.28 5.22 7.17
C ALA A 55 -9.55 6.22 6.02
N PHE A 56 -10.01 7.45 6.33
CA PHE A 56 -10.15 8.52 5.35
C PHE A 56 -8.80 8.85 4.70
N TYR A 57 -7.77 9.03 5.51
CA TYR A 57 -6.42 9.36 5.05
C TYR A 57 -5.88 8.29 4.09
N ARG A 58 -5.98 7.01 4.45
CA ARG A 58 -5.58 5.89 3.61
C ARG A 58 -6.40 5.76 2.33
N GLY A 59 -7.71 6.00 2.42
CA GLY A 59 -8.63 5.85 1.30
C GLY A 59 -8.62 6.99 0.29
N SER A 60 -7.89 8.09 0.59
CA SER A 60 -7.87 9.33 -0.17
C SER A 60 -6.46 9.82 -0.51
N ALA A 61 -5.55 8.92 -0.89
CA ALA A 61 -4.20 9.29 -1.31
C ALA A 61 -4.21 10.36 -2.43
N CYS A 62 -5.16 10.26 -3.37
CA CYS A 62 -5.36 11.27 -4.43
C CYS A 62 -5.58 12.68 -3.88
N LEU A 63 -6.28 12.83 -2.75
CA LEU A 63 -6.49 14.13 -2.11
C LEU A 63 -5.20 14.68 -1.50
N PHE A 64 -4.41 13.83 -0.84
CA PHE A 64 -3.09 14.23 -0.34
C PHE A 64 -2.22 14.80 -1.47
N TYR A 65 -2.13 14.11 -2.60
CA TYR A 65 -1.34 14.56 -3.74
C TYR A 65 -1.91 15.82 -4.38
N ALA A 66 -3.23 15.96 -4.49
CA ALA A 66 -3.85 17.20 -4.96
C ALA A 66 -3.54 18.39 -4.04
N ASP A 67 -3.40 18.18 -2.74
CA ASP A 67 -3.05 19.22 -1.78
C ASP A 67 -1.56 19.58 -1.84
N VAL A 68 -0.65 18.61 -1.81
CA VAL A 68 0.80 18.91 -1.81
C VAL A 68 1.27 19.48 -3.14
N ALA A 69 0.63 19.14 -4.26
CA ALA A 69 0.94 19.72 -5.57
C ALA A 69 0.58 21.21 -5.68
N ARG A 70 -0.32 21.71 -4.83
CA ARG A 70 -0.68 23.13 -4.73
C ARG A 70 0.19 23.92 -3.77
N SER A 71 1.01 23.23 -2.99
CA SER A 71 1.90 23.84 -2.01
C SER A 71 3.31 23.97 -2.58
N SER A 72 4.05 25.02 -2.18
CA SER A 72 5.46 25.10 -2.50
C SER A 72 6.25 24.09 -1.68
N ASP A 73 7.22 23.46 -2.32
CA ASP A 73 8.16 22.54 -1.66
C ASP A 73 9.58 23.13 -1.72
N PRO A 74 9.98 23.91 -0.71
CA PRO A 74 11.27 24.61 -0.72
C PRO A 74 12.46 23.65 -0.44
N TRP A 75 12.22 22.43 0.00
CA TRP A 75 13.27 21.45 0.33
C TRP A 75 13.62 20.53 -0.82
N ALA A 76 12.77 20.44 -1.84
CA ALA A 76 13.02 19.59 -3.01
C ALA A 76 13.63 20.42 -4.17
N ASP A 77 14.79 20.00 -4.64
CA ASP A 77 15.46 20.51 -5.83
C ASP A 77 15.13 19.69 -7.09
N GLN A 78 15.79 19.97 -8.23
CA GLN A 78 15.56 19.24 -9.47
C GLN A 78 15.86 17.74 -9.40
N ARG A 79 16.77 17.29 -8.53
CA ARG A 79 17.12 15.88 -8.35
C ARG A 79 16.14 15.20 -7.40
N THR A 80 15.88 15.82 -6.26
CA THR A 80 15.07 15.26 -5.18
C THR A 80 13.57 15.35 -5.43
N ARG A 81 13.15 16.01 -6.52
CA ARG A 81 11.77 15.93 -7.07
C ARG A 81 11.51 14.72 -7.95
N ARG A 82 12.53 13.91 -8.26
CA ARG A 82 12.45 12.77 -9.19
C ARG A 82 13.09 11.55 -8.59
N VAL A 83 12.70 11.21 -7.38
CA VAL A 83 13.12 9.98 -6.69
C VAL A 83 11.96 8.98 -6.66
N TRP A 84 12.27 7.70 -6.52
CA TRP A 84 11.24 6.72 -6.22
C TRP A 84 10.65 6.99 -4.84
N ILE A 85 9.34 7.12 -4.79
CA ILE A 85 8.56 7.22 -3.57
C ILE A 85 7.65 6.02 -3.45
N GLN A 86 7.30 5.64 -2.21
CA GLN A 86 6.34 4.57 -1.96
C GLN A 86 4.91 5.00 -2.35
N GLY A 87 4.60 6.28 -2.25
CA GLY A 87 3.39 6.89 -2.79
C GLY A 87 2.17 6.84 -1.87
N ASP A 88 2.07 5.89 -0.95
CA ASP A 88 1.03 5.83 0.09
C ASP A 88 1.64 5.52 1.47
N LEU A 89 2.79 6.11 1.79
CA LEU A 89 3.53 5.77 3.00
C LEU A 89 2.75 6.17 4.26
N HIS A 90 2.35 5.19 5.03
CA HIS A 90 1.64 5.35 6.29
C HIS A 90 2.00 4.24 7.29
N ALA A 91 1.66 4.42 8.56
CA ALA A 91 2.09 3.56 9.66
C ALA A 91 1.70 2.07 9.52
N GLN A 92 0.75 1.72 8.64
CA GLN A 92 0.37 0.33 8.38
C GLN A 92 1.00 -0.28 7.13
N ASN A 93 1.83 0.47 6.39
CA ASN A 93 2.58 -0.02 5.23
C ASN A 93 4.00 -0.45 5.59
N PHE A 94 4.14 -1.03 6.78
CA PHE A 94 5.35 -1.70 7.24
C PHE A 94 5.02 -3.13 7.64
N GLY A 95 5.89 -4.06 7.28
CA GLY A 95 5.65 -5.46 7.56
C GLY A 95 6.88 -6.33 7.38
N THR A 96 6.68 -7.62 7.63
CA THR A 96 7.73 -8.62 7.47
C THR A 96 7.51 -9.41 6.19
N TYR A 97 8.58 -9.61 5.43
CA TYR A 97 8.59 -10.46 4.25
C TYR A 97 10.00 -11.04 3.99
N LEU A 98 10.09 -12.00 3.09
CA LEU A 98 11.38 -12.49 2.59
C LEU A 98 11.78 -11.62 1.39
N ASN A 99 12.96 -11.00 1.47
CA ASN A 99 13.50 -10.24 0.34
C ASN A 99 13.97 -11.15 -0.80
N SER A 100 14.50 -10.60 -1.88
CA SER A 100 14.98 -11.38 -3.05
C SER A 100 16.12 -12.35 -2.73
N ALA A 101 16.85 -12.14 -1.63
CA ALA A 101 17.89 -13.04 -1.13
C ALA A 101 17.33 -14.12 -0.18
N GLY A 102 16.02 -14.16 0.07
CA GLY A 102 15.40 -15.10 1.01
C GLY A 102 15.62 -14.75 2.48
N VAL A 103 16.06 -13.54 2.78
CA VAL A 103 16.26 -13.04 4.15
C VAL A 103 14.97 -12.44 4.68
N LEU A 104 14.58 -12.82 5.90
CA LEU A 104 13.43 -12.23 6.57
C LEU A 104 13.77 -10.82 7.05
N VAL A 105 13.04 -9.85 6.52
CA VAL A 105 13.20 -8.42 6.80
C VAL A 105 11.90 -7.81 7.34
N PHE A 106 12.04 -6.71 8.05
CA PHE A 106 10.94 -5.79 8.36
C PHE A 106 11.20 -4.50 7.59
N ASP A 107 10.29 -4.15 6.70
CA ASP A 107 10.48 -3.01 5.81
C ASP A 107 9.14 -2.46 5.31
N VAL A 108 9.20 -1.42 4.51
CA VAL A 108 8.06 -0.86 3.79
C VAL A 108 7.51 -1.91 2.80
N ASN A 109 6.20 -1.94 2.67
CA ASN A 109 5.49 -2.81 1.73
C ASN A 109 4.38 -2.02 0.99
N ASP A 110 3.55 -2.72 0.20
CA ASP A 110 2.39 -2.18 -0.51
C ASP A 110 2.74 -1.03 -1.46
N PHE A 111 3.56 -1.32 -2.47
CA PHE A 111 4.06 -0.37 -3.47
C PHE A 111 3.07 -0.09 -4.62
N ASP A 112 1.77 -0.35 -4.44
CA ASP A 112 0.74 -0.17 -5.48
C ASP A 112 0.61 1.31 -5.94
N GLU A 113 1.01 2.25 -5.11
CA GLU A 113 1.02 3.70 -5.39
C GLU A 113 2.44 4.24 -5.71
N ALA A 114 3.44 3.34 -5.81
CA ALA A 114 4.82 3.78 -6.03
C ALA A 114 4.99 4.50 -7.37
N TYR A 115 5.69 5.63 -7.32
CA TYR A 115 5.91 6.46 -8.50
C TYR A 115 7.19 7.31 -8.33
N LEU A 116 7.53 8.11 -9.34
CA LEU A 116 8.54 9.14 -9.21
C LEU A 116 7.90 10.43 -8.68
N GLY A 117 8.49 11.01 -7.64
CA GLY A 117 7.96 12.21 -7.00
C GLY A 117 8.97 12.91 -6.11
N HIS A 118 8.52 13.86 -5.31
CA HIS A 118 9.36 14.55 -4.34
C HIS A 118 9.62 13.64 -3.13
N PHE A 119 10.88 13.54 -2.69
CA PHE A 119 11.21 12.76 -1.49
C PHE A 119 10.43 13.21 -0.25
N THR A 120 10.09 14.50 -0.17
CA THR A 120 9.32 15.11 0.93
C THR A 120 7.90 14.58 1.03
N TRP A 121 7.32 14.07 -0.06
CA TRP A 121 5.92 13.61 -0.06
C TRP A 121 5.73 12.37 0.82
N ASP A 122 6.64 11.39 0.72
CA ASP A 122 6.59 10.23 1.62
C ASP A 122 6.82 10.63 3.08
N LEU A 123 7.75 11.57 3.33
CA LEU A 123 8.00 12.08 4.68
C LEU A 123 6.76 12.75 5.27
N GLN A 124 6.12 13.63 4.51
CA GLN A 124 4.90 14.33 4.93
C GLN A 124 3.74 13.36 5.14
N ARG A 125 3.59 12.40 4.21
CA ARG A 125 2.53 11.43 4.28
C ARG A 125 2.68 10.51 5.49
N PHE A 126 3.89 10.05 5.78
CA PHE A 126 4.13 9.23 6.97
C PHE A 126 3.99 10.04 8.27
N ALA A 127 4.53 11.25 8.33
CA ALA A 127 4.38 12.14 9.49
C ALA A 127 2.90 12.41 9.82
N ALA A 128 2.09 12.73 8.81
CA ALA A 128 0.65 12.92 8.99
C ALA A 128 -0.04 11.65 9.48
N SER A 129 0.36 10.47 8.99
CA SER A 129 -0.18 9.19 9.46
C SER A 129 0.16 8.91 10.93
N LEU A 130 1.37 9.27 11.37
CA LEU A 130 1.77 9.14 12.78
C LEU A 130 0.96 10.10 13.68
N ALA A 131 0.76 11.34 13.24
CA ALA A 131 -0.06 12.30 13.96
C ALA A 131 -1.51 11.83 14.11
N LEU A 132 -2.14 11.35 13.01
CA LEU A 132 -3.49 10.78 13.06
C LEU A 132 -3.58 9.54 13.96
N LEU A 133 -2.57 8.68 13.93
CA LEU A 133 -2.52 7.50 14.79
C LEU A 133 -2.39 7.90 16.27
N GLY A 134 -1.51 8.86 16.58
CA GLY A 134 -1.37 9.41 17.92
C GLY A 134 -2.67 10.02 18.43
N TRP A 135 -3.30 10.85 17.61
CA TRP A 135 -4.59 11.46 17.93
C TRP A 135 -5.68 10.40 18.17
N SER A 136 -5.76 9.37 17.34
CA SER A 136 -6.74 8.28 17.50
C SER A 136 -6.54 7.47 18.78
N LYS A 137 -5.35 7.52 19.36
CA LYS A 137 -5.00 6.89 20.65
C LYS A 137 -5.04 7.87 21.82
N ALA A 138 -5.60 9.06 21.61
CA ALA A 138 -5.70 10.13 22.61
C ALA A 138 -4.35 10.55 23.22
N LEU A 139 -3.27 10.51 22.43
CA LEU A 139 -2.01 11.11 22.82
C LEU A 139 -2.13 12.63 22.87
N SER A 140 -1.36 13.29 23.75
CA SER A 140 -1.29 14.75 23.78
C SER A 140 -0.61 15.32 22.52
N ASP A 141 -0.88 16.59 22.20
CA ASP A 141 -0.20 17.25 21.08
C ASP A 141 1.32 17.23 21.25
N THR A 142 1.82 17.38 22.49
CA THR A 142 3.26 17.29 22.81
C THR A 142 3.82 15.89 22.52
N ASP A 143 3.08 14.83 22.82
CA ASP A 143 3.50 13.46 22.52
C ASP A 143 3.51 13.22 21.01
N ILE A 144 2.51 13.74 20.29
CA ILE A 144 2.43 13.67 18.83
C ILE A 144 3.61 14.40 18.20
N ASP A 145 3.91 15.62 18.64
CA ASP A 145 5.07 16.39 18.16
C ASP A 145 6.39 15.65 18.42
N THR A 146 6.51 15.03 19.61
CA THR A 146 7.67 14.23 19.96
C THR A 146 7.80 13.01 19.04
N LEU A 147 6.69 12.31 18.75
CA LEU A 147 6.66 11.15 17.86
C LEU A 147 7.11 11.53 16.45
N VAL A 148 6.50 12.57 15.86
CA VAL A 148 6.83 13.05 14.52
C VAL A 148 8.27 13.55 14.47
N GLY A 149 8.70 14.35 15.46
CA GLY A 149 10.08 14.84 15.54
C GLY A 149 11.11 13.73 15.68
N THR A 150 10.78 12.64 16.40
CA THR A 150 11.66 11.46 16.51
C THR A 150 11.79 10.75 15.16
N TYR A 151 10.69 10.57 14.44
CA TYR A 151 10.73 10.02 13.09
C TYR A 151 11.63 10.82 12.15
N LEU A 152 11.44 12.15 12.08
CA LEU A 152 12.21 13.00 11.18
C LEU A 152 13.72 13.02 11.53
N ARG A 153 14.07 13.02 12.82
CA ARG A 153 15.47 12.89 13.25
C ARG A 153 16.06 11.55 12.85
N ALA A 154 15.35 10.45 13.12
CA ALA A 154 15.83 9.11 12.74
C ALA A 154 16.03 8.95 11.24
N TYR A 155 15.14 9.55 10.43
CA TYR A 155 15.29 9.59 8.97
C TYR A 155 16.57 10.34 8.57
N LEU A 156 16.79 11.54 9.12
CA LEU A 156 17.98 12.35 8.83
C LEU A 156 19.27 11.63 9.26
N ASP A 157 19.27 11.04 10.44
CA ASP A 157 20.41 10.27 10.95
C ASP A 157 20.74 9.08 10.03
N GLN A 158 19.71 8.40 9.52
CA GLN A 158 19.91 7.28 8.59
C GLN A 158 20.44 7.75 7.23
N VAL A 159 19.95 8.88 6.71
CA VAL A 159 20.49 9.47 5.47
C VAL A 159 21.98 9.81 5.65
N HIS A 160 22.38 10.38 6.79
CA HIS A 160 23.79 10.64 7.08
C HIS A 160 24.63 9.34 7.14
N GLN A 161 24.08 8.27 7.75
CA GLN A 161 24.77 6.98 7.76
C GLN A 161 24.97 6.41 6.35
N PHE A 162 23.99 6.57 5.45
CA PHE A 162 24.13 6.14 4.06
C PHE A 162 25.17 6.94 3.29
N LEU A 163 25.34 8.25 3.60
CA LEU A 163 26.39 9.05 2.96
C LEU A 163 27.81 8.55 3.31
N ASP A 164 27.98 7.97 4.49
CA ASP A 164 29.25 7.48 5.01
C ASP A 164 29.45 5.97 4.71
N ALA A 165 28.45 5.28 4.15
CA ALA A 165 28.51 3.86 3.85
C ALA A 165 29.12 3.60 2.48
N ASP A 166 30.02 2.61 2.38
CA ASP A 166 30.58 2.16 1.08
C ASP A 166 29.50 1.48 0.20
N ASP A 167 28.52 0.80 0.83
CA ASP A 167 27.39 0.15 0.16
C ASP A 167 26.16 0.18 1.10
N ASP A 168 25.09 0.83 0.66
CA ASP A 168 23.81 0.93 1.36
C ASP A 168 22.75 -0.05 0.82
N SER A 169 23.06 -0.74 -0.29
CA SER A 169 22.10 -1.62 -0.99
C SER A 169 21.65 -2.81 -0.16
N ASP A 170 22.48 -3.28 0.77
CA ASP A 170 22.19 -4.39 1.68
C ASP A 170 21.56 -3.97 3.02
N PHE A 171 21.31 -2.67 3.22
CA PHE A 171 20.66 -2.22 4.44
C PHE A 171 19.26 -2.79 4.58
N SER A 172 19.01 -3.44 5.71
CA SER A 172 17.68 -3.96 6.04
C SER A 172 17.54 -4.23 7.54
N LEU A 173 16.33 -4.04 8.07
CA LEU A 173 15.99 -4.46 9.43
C LEU A 173 15.71 -5.97 9.42
N ARG A 174 16.65 -6.74 9.94
CA ARG A 174 16.64 -8.21 10.04
C ARG A 174 16.96 -8.66 11.46
N LEU A 175 16.81 -9.93 11.76
CA LEU A 175 17.02 -10.45 13.12
C LEU A 175 18.36 -10.03 13.74
N GLY A 176 19.43 -9.92 12.93
CA GLY A 176 20.75 -9.50 13.42
C GLY A 176 20.93 -7.99 13.57
N THR A 177 20.06 -7.16 13.01
CA THR A 177 20.22 -5.69 13.01
C THR A 177 19.05 -4.97 13.69
N ALA A 178 17.88 -5.59 13.80
CA ALA A 178 16.71 -5.01 14.43
C ALA A 178 16.74 -5.16 15.96
N HIS A 179 16.13 -4.20 16.65
CA HIS A 179 16.01 -4.19 18.09
C HIS A 179 14.56 -3.92 18.54
N GLY A 180 14.28 -4.10 19.83
CA GLY A 180 13.00 -3.77 20.45
C GLY A 180 11.80 -4.48 19.79
N ALA A 181 10.73 -3.74 19.52
CA ALA A 181 9.48 -4.27 18.98
C ALA A 181 9.64 -4.88 17.58
N VAL A 182 10.46 -4.30 16.71
CA VAL A 182 10.71 -4.82 15.36
C VAL A 182 11.37 -6.19 15.42
N HIS A 183 12.37 -6.37 16.28
CA HIS A 183 13.00 -7.66 16.50
C HIS A 183 12.00 -8.73 16.99
N GLN A 184 11.08 -8.37 17.91
CA GLN A 184 10.04 -9.28 18.38
C GLN A 184 9.07 -9.70 17.27
N VAL A 185 8.70 -8.76 16.39
CA VAL A 185 7.85 -9.05 15.23
C VAL A 185 8.55 -10.01 14.25
N LEU A 186 9.83 -9.80 13.99
CA LEU A 186 10.65 -10.69 13.15
C LEU A 186 10.74 -12.10 13.75
N LEU A 187 10.99 -12.23 15.06
CA LEU A 187 10.99 -13.52 15.75
C LEU A 187 9.65 -14.23 15.63
N ALA A 188 8.55 -13.54 15.91
CA ALA A 188 7.21 -14.10 15.81
C ALA A 188 6.89 -14.55 14.37
N THR A 189 7.34 -13.80 13.37
CA THR A 189 7.14 -14.15 11.95
C THR A 189 7.94 -15.37 11.54
N ARG A 190 9.16 -15.52 12.04
CA ARG A 190 10.02 -16.69 11.73
C ARG A 190 9.38 -18.03 12.13
N LEU A 191 8.52 -18.01 13.12
CA LEU A 191 7.79 -19.21 13.57
C LEU A 191 6.56 -19.54 12.69
N ARG A 192 6.15 -18.63 11.79
CA ARG A 192 5.05 -18.89 10.85
C ARG A 192 5.57 -19.68 9.65
N THR A 193 4.92 -20.80 9.39
CA THR A 193 5.30 -21.67 8.28
C THR A 193 4.32 -21.52 7.12
N ARG A 194 4.81 -21.79 5.90
CA ARG A 194 3.96 -21.87 4.71
C ARG A 194 2.91 -22.97 4.86
N VAL A 195 3.28 -24.14 5.38
CA VAL A 195 2.35 -25.25 5.64
C VAL A 195 1.22 -24.79 6.55
N GLY A 196 1.54 -24.13 7.66
CA GLY A 196 0.52 -23.60 8.56
C GLY A 196 -0.40 -22.53 7.92
N LEU A 197 0.08 -21.78 6.92
CA LEU A 197 -0.78 -20.92 6.11
C LEU A 197 -1.69 -21.74 5.21
N LEU A 198 -1.13 -22.70 4.46
CA LEU A 198 -1.87 -23.57 3.55
C LEU A 198 -2.97 -24.33 4.27
N ASP A 199 -2.67 -24.96 5.40
CA ASP A 199 -3.65 -25.74 6.19
C ASP A 199 -4.81 -24.88 6.72
N ARG A 200 -4.57 -23.59 6.96
CA ARG A 200 -5.61 -22.67 7.42
C ARG A 200 -6.56 -22.24 6.30
N ILE A 201 -6.05 -22.04 5.06
CA ILE A 201 -6.82 -21.43 3.98
C ILE A 201 -7.20 -22.39 2.86
N THR A 202 -6.68 -23.62 2.89
CA THR A 202 -6.95 -24.66 1.88
C THR A 202 -7.42 -25.96 2.54
N GLU A 203 -7.99 -26.83 1.75
CA GLU A 203 -8.31 -28.23 2.08
C GLU A 203 -7.88 -29.13 0.94
N THR A 204 -7.81 -30.43 1.19
CA THR A 204 -7.45 -31.41 0.17
C THR A 204 -8.72 -32.00 -0.44
N GLU A 205 -8.84 -31.90 -1.76
CA GLU A 205 -9.88 -32.55 -2.54
C GLU A 205 -9.21 -33.51 -3.55
N GLY A 206 -9.49 -34.78 -3.44
CA GLY A 206 -8.80 -35.80 -4.22
C GLY A 206 -7.30 -35.82 -3.93
N TYR A 207 -6.48 -35.44 -4.88
CA TYR A 207 -5.01 -35.43 -4.80
C TYR A 207 -4.42 -34.01 -4.74
N ASP A 208 -5.25 -32.98 -4.79
CA ASP A 208 -4.83 -31.58 -4.83
C ASP A 208 -5.40 -30.77 -3.66
N ARG A 209 -4.74 -29.64 -3.36
CA ARG A 209 -5.30 -28.61 -2.49
C ARG A 209 -6.24 -27.70 -3.28
N ILE A 210 -7.31 -27.29 -2.64
CA ILE A 210 -8.21 -26.21 -3.09
C ILE A 210 -8.38 -25.19 -1.96
N PHE A 211 -8.79 -23.97 -2.28
CA PHE A 211 -9.13 -23.00 -1.26
C PHE A 211 -10.39 -23.41 -0.50
N ARG A 212 -10.39 -23.20 0.82
CA ARG A 212 -11.60 -23.32 1.64
C ARG A 212 -12.57 -22.21 1.33
N ASP A 213 -13.86 -22.51 1.37
CA ASP A 213 -14.89 -21.48 1.39
C ASP A 213 -14.91 -20.76 2.73
N GLY A 214 -15.35 -19.50 2.73
CA GLY A 214 -15.43 -18.70 3.94
C GLY A 214 -15.53 -17.20 3.70
N PRO A 215 -15.53 -16.40 4.76
CA PRO A 215 -15.61 -14.95 4.65
C PRO A 215 -14.50 -14.38 3.73
N GLY A 216 -14.90 -13.52 2.78
CA GLY A 216 -13.97 -12.90 1.86
C GLY A 216 -13.50 -13.79 0.69
N VAL A 217 -13.98 -15.02 0.59
CA VAL A 217 -13.76 -15.94 -0.54
C VAL A 217 -14.97 -15.90 -1.45
N ARG A 218 -14.71 -15.77 -2.76
CA ARG A 218 -15.73 -15.82 -3.82
C ARG A 218 -15.30 -16.81 -4.88
N ARG A 219 -16.12 -17.82 -5.12
CA ARG A 219 -15.91 -18.73 -6.27
C ARG A 219 -16.16 -17.97 -7.56
N LEU A 220 -15.33 -18.23 -8.57
CA LEU A 220 -15.36 -17.52 -9.84
C LEU A 220 -16.28 -18.24 -10.85
N ALA A 221 -16.96 -17.46 -11.69
CA ALA A 221 -17.56 -17.99 -12.90
C ALA A 221 -16.46 -18.49 -13.86
N ALA A 222 -16.83 -19.39 -14.78
CA ALA A 222 -15.87 -20.03 -15.67
C ALA A 222 -15.09 -19.02 -16.51
N GLU A 223 -15.78 -18.01 -17.04
CA GLU A 223 -15.19 -16.96 -17.87
C GLU A 223 -14.19 -16.10 -17.07
N GLU A 224 -14.56 -15.71 -15.84
CA GLU A 224 -13.69 -14.93 -14.97
C GLU A 224 -12.45 -15.74 -14.56
N ARG A 225 -12.63 -17.02 -14.20
CA ARG A 225 -11.52 -17.93 -13.90
C ARG A 225 -10.56 -18.04 -15.09
N ALA A 226 -11.09 -18.22 -16.30
CA ALA A 226 -10.29 -18.29 -17.52
C ALA A 226 -9.50 -16.99 -17.77
N ALA A 227 -10.12 -15.82 -17.54
CA ALA A 227 -9.45 -14.53 -17.67
C ALA A 227 -8.30 -14.36 -16.67
N VAL A 228 -8.48 -14.79 -15.42
CA VAL A 228 -7.42 -14.76 -14.40
C VAL A 228 -6.28 -15.71 -14.76
N CYS A 229 -6.56 -16.93 -15.18
CA CYS A 229 -5.54 -17.88 -15.64
C CYS A 229 -4.76 -17.32 -16.83
N ALA A 230 -5.43 -16.74 -17.82
CA ALA A 230 -4.77 -16.11 -18.97
C ALA A 230 -3.90 -14.90 -18.56
N ALA A 231 -4.32 -14.14 -17.56
CA ALA A 231 -3.50 -13.04 -17.01
C ALA A 231 -2.27 -13.59 -16.28
N PHE A 232 -2.42 -14.70 -15.56
CA PHE A 232 -1.31 -15.38 -14.91
C PHE A 232 -0.28 -15.91 -15.93
N GLU A 233 -0.73 -16.53 -17.02
CA GLU A 233 0.17 -16.98 -18.10
C GLU A 233 0.97 -15.80 -18.69
N ARG A 234 0.32 -14.66 -18.97
CA ARG A 234 1.03 -13.45 -19.42
C ARG A 234 2.05 -12.94 -18.42
N TYR A 235 1.76 -13.04 -17.11
CA TYR A 235 2.73 -12.71 -16.07
C TYR A 235 3.95 -13.63 -16.14
N LEU A 236 3.77 -14.95 -16.34
CA LEU A 236 4.90 -15.87 -16.47
C LEU A 236 5.85 -15.47 -17.60
N ASP A 237 5.33 -14.88 -18.69
CA ASP A 237 6.15 -14.40 -19.79
C ASP A 237 7.04 -13.20 -19.43
N THR A 238 6.68 -12.48 -18.38
CA THR A 238 7.50 -11.37 -17.85
C THR A 238 8.66 -11.83 -16.97
N ILE A 239 8.65 -13.07 -16.47
CA ILE A 239 9.71 -13.60 -15.61
C ILE A 239 10.95 -13.88 -16.46
N PRO A 240 12.13 -13.28 -16.16
CA PRO A 240 13.35 -13.58 -16.88
C PRO A 240 13.67 -15.08 -16.91
N GLN A 241 14.11 -15.59 -18.05
CA GLN A 241 14.31 -17.03 -18.25
C GLN A 241 15.22 -17.68 -17.18
N GLY A 242 16.28 -17.00 -16.76
CA GLY A 242 17.17 -17.47 -15.68
C GLY A 242 16.58 -17.50 -14.29
N LYS A 243 15.38 -16.91 -14.08
CA LYS A 243 14.64 -16.90 -12.83
C LYS A 243 13.39 -17.76 -12.88
N ARG A 244 13.07 -18.37 -14.00
CA ARG A 244 11.91 -19.27 -14.15
C ARG A 244 12.19 -20.62 -13.51
N PHE A 245 11.22 -21.09 -12.75
CA PHE A 245 11.19 -22.48 -12.30
C PHE A 245 10.73 -23.42 -13.42
N ARG A 246 10.74 -24.72 -13.16
CA ARG A 246 10.16 -25.72 -14.08
C ARG A 246 8.67 -25.45 -14.27
N SER A 247 8.13 -25.77 -15.44
CA SER A 247 6.73 -25.53 -15.78
C SER A 247 5.73 -26.11 -14.77
N VAL A 248 6.05 -27.26 -14.19
CA VAL A 248 5.22 -27.89 -13.16
C VAL A 248 4.96 -26.96 -11.98
N ALA A 249 5.93 -26.12 -11.61
CA ALA A 249 5.79 -25.20 -10.48
C ALA A 249 4.65 -24.17 -10.64
N TYR A 250 4.27 -23.90 -11.87
CA TYR A 250 3.26 -22.90 -12.22
C TYR A 250 1.88 -23.50 -12.52
N ARG A 251 1.70 -24.83 -12.35
CA ARG A 251 0.40 -25.45 -12.53
C ARG A 251 -0.62 -24.84 -11.57
N VAL A 252 -1.64 -24.19 -12.10
CA VAL A 252 -2.74 -23.63 -11.32
C VAL A 252 -3.64 -24.75 -10.82
N LYS A 253 -3.82 -24.86 -9.51
CA LYS A 253 -4.71 -25.80 -8.84
C LYS A 253 -6.09 -25.18 -8.62
N ASP A 254 -6.14 -24.00 -8.00
CA ASP A 254 -7.40 -23.33 -7.73
C ASP A 254 -7.25 -21.80 -7.82
N VAL A 255 -8.36 -21.11 -8.08
CA VAL A 255 -8.43 -19.65 -8.17
C VAL A 255 -9.72 -19.17 -7.51
N ILE A 256 -9.58 -18.20 -6.62
CA ILE A 256 -10.70 -17.55 -5.96
C ILE A 256 -10.63 -16.03 -6.10
N GLY A 257 -11.78 -15.39 -6.16
CA GLY A 257 -11.92 -13.96 -5.93
C GLY A 257 -11.83 -13.65 -4.46
N ARG A 258 -11.26 -12.51 -4.15
CA ARG A 258 -11.15 -12.02 -2.78
C ARG A 258 -11.99 -10.75 -2.63
N SER A 259 -12.73 -10.66 -1.55
CA SER A 259 -13.52 -9.48 -1.19
C SER A 259 -13.16 -8.97 0.20
N GLY A 260 -13.40 -7.69 0.43
CA GLY A 260 -13.13 -7.10 1.76
C GLY A 260 -11.70 -6.64 2.00
N PHE A 261 -10.88 -6.55 0.97
CA PHE A 261 -9.54 -5.98 1.04
C PHE A 261 -9.56 -4.48 1.35
N GLY A 262 -8.35 -3.93 1.58
CA GLY A 262 -8.09 -2.60 2.08
C GLY A 262 -8.90 -1.47 1.45
N ILE A 263 -8.93 -0.34 2.13
CA ILE A 263 -9.67 0.86 1.69
C ILE A 263 -9.10 1.42 0.38
N GLY A 264 -7.79 1.30 0.16
CA GLY A 264 -7.11 1.78 -1.07
C GLY A 264 -7.61 1.08 -2.33
N SER A 265 -7.69 -0.25 -2.33
CA SER A 265 -8.05 -1.10 -3.49
C SER A 265 -9.55 -1.40 -3.62
N ALA A 266 -10.43 -0.64 -2.97
CA ALA A 266 -11.87 -0.87 -3.07
C ALA A 266 -12.38 -0.75 -4.52
N GLY A 267 -13.20 -1.71 -4.94
CA GLY A 267 -13.74 -1.77 -6.29
C GLY A 267 -12.80 -2.38 -7.34
N LEU A 268 -11.55 -2.70 -6.97
CA LEU A 268 -10.63 -3.38 -7.86
C LEU A 268 -10.69 -4.90 -7.67
N PRO A 269 -10.74 -5.68 -8.76
CA PRO A 269 -10.66 -7.13 -8.69
C PRO A 269 -9.38 -7.59 -8.01
N ALA A 270 -9.53 -8.52 -7.05
CA ALA A 270 -8.42 -9.15 -6.37
C ALA A 270 -8.66 -10.67 -6.28
N TYR A 271 -7.62 -11.44 -6.49
CA TYR A 271 -7.67 -12.89 -6.58
C TYR A 271 -6.55 -13.53 -5.76
N SER A 272 -6.79 -14.77 -5.33
CA SER A 272 -5.73 -15.66 -4.89
C SER A 272 -5.63 -16.82 -5.88
N VAL A 273 -4.41 -17.11 -6.32
CA VAL A 273 -4.10 -18.21 -7.23
C VAL A 273 -3.25 -19.22 -6.47
N LEU A 274 -3.73 -20.45 -6.35
CA LEU A 274 -3.02 -21.57 -5.76
C LEU A 274 -2.29 -22.32 -6.87
N ILE A 275 -0.98 -22.47 -6.72
CA ILE A 275 -0.14 -23.15 -7.70
C ILE A 275 0.68 -24.26 -7.05
N GLU A 276 1.20 -25.19 -7.87
CA GLU A 276 1.97 -26.38 -7.45
C GLU A 276 3.23 -26.04 -6.64
N GLY A 277 3.96 -24.98 -6.97
CA GLY A 277 5.23 -24.67 -6.33
C GLY A 277 6.40 -25.53 -6.83
N TYR A 278 7.43 -25.73 -6.02
CA TYR A 278 8.71 -26.32 -6.46
C TYR A 278 8.63 -27.78 -6.89
N ASN A 279 7.69 -28.54 -6.35
CA ASN A 279 7.44 -29.94 -6.67
C ASN A 279 6.00 -30.30 -6.27
N GLN A 280 5.59 -31.54 -6.56
CA GLN A 280 4.22 -32.01 -6.35
C GLN A 280 3.87 -32.38 -4.90
N ALA A 281 4.75 -32.13 -3.92
CA ALA A 281 4.37 -32.29 -2.52
C ALA A 281 3.46 -31.13 -2.10
N LEU A 282 2.32 -31.42 -1.53
CA LEU A 282 1.30 -30.42 -1.16
C LEU A 282 1.82 -29.31 -0.22
N ASP A 283 2.88 -29.61 0.55
CA ASP A 283 3.55 -28.62 1.41
C ASP A 283 4.32 -27.55 0.64
N ASN A 284 4.59 -27.79 -0.64
CA ASN A 284 5.27 -26.84 -1.52
C ASN A 284 4.34 -25.96 -2.33
N ASP A 285 3.03 -26.19 -2.24
CA ASP A 285 2.05 -25.31 -2.88
C ASP A 285 2.26 -23.85 -2.50
N LEU A 286 2.00 -22.96 -3.44
CA LEU A 286 2.15 -21.52 -3.26
C LEU A 286 0.83 -20.81 -3.52
N VAL A 287 0.58 -19.79 -2.70
CA VAL A 287 -0.55 -18.88 -2.90
C VAL A 287 -0.03 -17.54 -3.39
N LEU A 288 -0.45 -17.17 -4.57
CA LEU A 288 -0.13 -15.89 -5.18
C LEU A 288 -1.32 -14.94 -5.04
N SER A 289 -1.05 -13.67 -4.76
CA SER A 289 -2.05 -12.60 -4.82
C SER A 289 -1.95 -11.91 -6.17
N MET A 290 -3.08 -11.77 -6.85
CA MET A 290 -3.21 -11.05 -8.10
C MET A 290 -4.23 -9.93 -7.89
N LYS A 291 -3.86 -8.70 -8.20
CA LYS A 291 -4.73 -7.53 -8.10
C LYS A 291 -4.72 -6.78 -9.43
N GLN A 292 -5.82 -6.13 -9.75
CA GLN A 292 -5.81 -5.14 -10.81
C GLN A 292 -5.01 -3.92 -10.36
N GLY A 293 -4.05 -3.47 -11.18
CA GLY A 293 -3.32 -2.22 -10.95
C GLY A 293 -4.25 -1.01 -11.04
N ASN A 294 -4.01 0.00 -10.22
CA ASN A 294 -4.71 1.28 -10.25
C ASN A 294 -3.79 2.38 -10.79
N VAL A 295 -4.35 3.52 -11.11
CA VAL A 295 -3.58 4.73 -11.40
C VAL A 295 -2.96 5.21 -10.08
N ALA A 296 -1.63 5.18 -9.98
CA ALA A 296 -0.93 5.66 -8.80
C ALA A 296 -1.28 7.11 -8.51
N ALA A 297 -1.66 7.43 -7.27
CA ALA A 297 -2.10 8.76 -6.89
C ALA A 297 -1.07 9.87 -7.20
N PRO A 298 0.25 9.66 -6.99
CA PRO A 298 1.27 10.66 -7.40
C PRO A 298 1.27 10.95 -8.89
N SER A 299 0.98 9.97 -9.75
CA SER A 299 0.98 10.14 -11.21
C SER A 299 -0.09 11.13 -11.70
N ARG A 300 -1.11 11.41 -10.87
CA ARG A 300 -2.17 12.39 -11.19
C ARG A 300 -1.68 13.83 -11.13
N VAL A 301 -0.58 14.09 -10.43
CA VAL A 301 -0.02 15.44 -10.20
C VAL A 301 1.38 15.62 -10.79
N VAL A 302 2.08 14.53 -11.08
CA VAL A 302 3.37 14.56 -11.78
C VAL A 302 3.12 14.61 -13.28
N THR A 303 3.21 15.79 -13.85
CA THR A 303 2.85 16.05 -15.26
C THR A 303 4.04 16.02 -16.24
N ASP A 304 5.22 15.59 -15.79
CA ASP A 304 6.42 15.52 -16.62
C ASP A 304 6.27 14.42 -17.71
N PRO A 305 6.18 14.79 -19.00
CA PRO A 305 5.99 13.81 -20.08
C PRO A 305 7.15 12.82 -20.19
N ASP A 306 8.35 13.23 -19.77
CA ASP A 306 9.55 12.38 -19.81
C ASP A 306 9.45 11.24 -18.80
N LEU A 307 8.73 11.43 -17.69
CA LEU A 307 8.51 10.38 -16.71
C LEU A 307 7.48 9.37 -17.20
N ALA A 308 6.42 9.79 -17.87
CA ALA A 308 5.35 8.90 -18.35
C ALA A 308 5.88 7.76 -19.24
N ARG A 309 6.96 7.96 -19.98
CA ARG A 309 7.55 6.93 -20.84
C ARG A 309 8.27 5.80 -20.10
N TYR A 310 8.63 5.99 -18.82
CA TYR A 310 9.23 4.94 -18.00
C TYR A 310 8.17 3.97 -17.44
N PHE A 311 6.92 4.38 -17.45
CA PHE A 311 5.80 3.58 -16.91
C PHE A 311 4.99 3.03 -18.08
N ARG A 312 5.07 1.72 -18.32
CA ARG A 312 4.31 1.04 -19.36
C ARG A 312 2.90 0.66 -18.92
N HIS A 313 2.67 0.62 -17.62
CA HIS A 313 1.40 0.29 -16.97
C HIS A 313 1.41 0.86 -15.54
N HIS A 314 0.23 0.90 -14.94
CA HIS A 314 0.06 1.22 -13.53
C HIS A 314 0.12 -0.10 -12.74
N GLY A 315 1.10 -0.29 -11.89
CA GLY A 315 1.30 -1.51 -11.10
C GLY A 315 2.67 -2.11 -11.19
#